data_5714ecf140c2ff88bd4028cf41bdc236
#
_entry.id   5714ecf140c2ff88bd4028cf41bdc236
#
_cell.length_a   1.000
_cell.length_b   1.000
_cell.length_c   1.000
_cell.angle_alpha   90.00
_cell.angle_beta   90.00
_cell.angle_gamma   90.00
#
_symmetry.space_group_name_H-M   'P 1'
#
loop_
_entity.id
_entity.type
_entity.pdbx_description
1 polymer ?
#
loop_
_entity_poly.entity_id
_entity_poly.type
_entity_poly.pdbx_seq_one_letter_code
_entity_poly.pdbx_strand_id
1 'polypeptide(L)' 'MTTKHEVQLYIAGTVFVEEVIARNYDDARKTALARNPTAKVISVNAKF' A
#
# COMPACT_ATOMS: atom_id res chain seq x y z
N MET A 1 -12.19 -12.77 -0.56
CA MET A 1 -11.88 -12.55 0.86
C MET A 1 -10.81 -11.49 0.98
N THR A 2 -10.93 -10.58 1.92
CA THR A 2 -9.98 -9.48 2.07
C THR A 2 -8.96 -9.79 3.16
N THR A 3 -7.76 -9.22 3.01
CA THR A 3 -6.66 -9.40 3.94
C THR A 3 -6.00 -8.05 4.18
N LYS A 4 -5.48 -7.85 5.39
CA LYS A 4 -4.71 -6.64 5.67
C LYS A 4 -3.38 -6.71 4.93
N HIS A 5 -3.04 -5.62 4.25
CA HIS A 5 -1.75 -5.49 3.56
C HIS A 5 -1.02 -4.27 4.09
N GLU A 6 0.29 -4.39 4.23
CA GLU A 6 1.16 -3.24 4.50
C GLU A 6 1.79 -2.79 3.20
N VAL A 7 1.55 -1.54 2.84
CA VAL A 7 2.11 -0.95 1.61
C VAL A 7 3.13 0.08 2.02
N GLN A 8 4.38 -0.11 1.62
CA GLN A 8 5.42 0.88 1.85
C GLN A 8 5.43 1.86 0.69
N LEU A 9 5.35 3.13 1.03
CA LEU A 9 5.26 4.22 0.07
C LEU A 9 6.41 5.19 0.26
N TYR A 10 6.86 5.77 -0.85
CA TYR A 10 7.89 6.81 -0.84
C TYR A 10 7.26 8.11 -1.31
N ILE A 11 7.30 9.12 -0.45
CA ILE A 11 6.73 10.45 -0.73
C ILE A 11 7.75 11.49 -0.30
N ALA A 12 8.19 12.32 -1.25
CA ALA A 12 9.06 13.48 -0.97
C ALA A 12 10.28 13.13 -0.10
N GLY A 13 10.93 12.02 -0.40
CA GLY A 13 12.13 11.60 0.30
C GLY A 13 11.90 10.84 1.59
N THR A 14 10.64 10.55 1.94
CA THR A 14 10.30 9.87 3.19
C THR A 14 9.54 8.59 2.89
N VAL A 15 9.85 7.53 3.64
CA VAL A 15 9.14 6.26 3.53
C VAL A 15 8.02 6.22 4.56
N PHE A 16 6.82 5.88 4.11
CA PHE A 16 5.64 5.70 4.94
C PHE A 16 5.10 4.29 4.77
N VAL A 17 4.46 3.78 5.80
CA VAL A 17 3.76 2.49 5.74
C VAL A 17 2.27 2.76 5.88
N GLU A 18 1.48 2.24 4.95
CA GLU A 18 0.03 2.35 4.98
C GLU A 18 -0.57 0.95 5.08
N GLU A 19 -1.48 0.75 6.02
CA GLU A 19 -2.21 -0.51 6.13
C GLU A 19 -3.53 -0.38 5.38
N VAL A 20 -3.77 -1.31 4.46
CA VAL A 20 -5.01 -1.32 3.67
C VAL A 20 -5.63 -2.70 3.72
N ILE A 21 -6.95 -2.75 3.69
CA ILE A 21 -7.68 -4.00 3.57
C ILE A 21 -7.97 -4.20 2.08
N ALA A 22 -7.44 -5.28 1.52
CA ALA A 22 -7.54 -5.51 0.09
C ALA A 22 -7.63 -7.01 -0.21
N ARG A 23 -8.11 -7.35 -1.41
CA ARG A 23 -8.29 -8.73 -1.81
C ARG A 23 -7.01 -9.39 -2.29
N ASN A 24 -6.08 -8.61 -2.80
CA ASN A 24 -4.83 -9.12 -3.34
C ASN A 24 -3.81 -7.98 -3.40
N TYR A 25 -2.60 -8.33 -3.85
CA TYR A 25 -1.49 -7.39 -3.98
C TYR A 25 -1.85 -6.16 -4.81
N ASP A 26 -2.42 -6.37 -5.99
CA ASP A 26 -2.70 -5.29 -6.92
C ASP A 26 -3.75 -4.34 -6.36
N ASP A 27 -4.78 -4.90 -5.72
CA ASP A 27 -5.83 -4.12 -5.08
C ASP A 27 -5.25 -3.25 -3.94
N ALA A 28 -4.36 -3.84 -3.13
CA ALA A 28 -3.69 -3.11 -2.05
C ALA A 28 -2.88 -1.94 -2.59
N ARG A 29 -2.12 -2.17 -3.65
CA ARG A 29 -1.30 -1.14 -4.28
C ARG A 29 -2.17 0.00 -4.81
N LYS A 30 -3.23 -0.34 -5.51
CA LYS A 30 -4.14 0.67 -6.07
C LYS A 30 -4.82 1.48 -4.98
N THR A 31 -5.24 0.83 -3.90
CA THR A 31 -5.90 1.51 -2.79
C THR A 31 -4.94 2.50 -2.14
N ALA A 32 -3.71 2.09 -1.87
CA ALA A 32 -2.72 2.96 -1.25
C ALA A 32 -2.40 4.15 -2.16
N LEU A 33 -2.26 3.93 -3.47
CA LEU A 33 -2.00 5.01 -4.42
C LEU A 33 -3.18 5.97 -4.55
N ALA A 34 -4.40 5.48 -4.45
CA ALA A 34 -5.59 6.33 -4.49
C ALA A 34 -5.61 7.31 -3.33
N ARG A 35 -5.10 6.89 -2.16
CA ARG A 35 -5.00 7.74 -0.98
C ARG A 35 -3.79 8.67 -1.04
N ASN A 36 -2.75 8.27 -1.77
CA ASN A 36 -1.48 8.99 -1.84
C ASN A 36 -1.04 9.09 -3.30
N PRO A 37 -1.71 9.91 -4.12
CA PRO A 37 -1.49 9.90 -5.57
C PRO A 37 -0.09 10.31 -6.02
N THR A 38 0.67 10.99 -5.17
CA THR A 38 2.04 11.40 -5.50
C THR A 38 3.08 10.39 -5.00
N ALA A 39 2.66 9.33 -4.34
CA ALA A 39 3.57 8.35 -3.76
C ALA A 39 4.03 7.32 -4.78
N LYS A 40 5.18 6.71 -4.49
CA LYS A 40 5.64 5.52 -5.21
C LYS A 40 5.56 4.33 -4.28
N VAL A 41 5.06 3.21 -4.79
CA VAL A 41 4.99 1.98 -4.01
C VAL A 41 6.37 1.30 -4.01
N ILE A 42 6.90 1.05 -2.82
CA ILE A 42 8.17 0.35 -2.65
C ILE A 42 7.93 -1.15 -2.52
N SER A 43 6.99 -1.54 -1.68
CA SER A 43 6.66 -2.94 -1.47
C SER A 43 5.26 -3.08 -0.93
N VAL A 44 4.70 -4.28 -1.08
CA VAL A 44 3.39 -4.64 -0.56
C VAL A 44 3.54 -6.01 0.10
N ASN A 45 3.11 -6.13 1.35
CA ASN A 45 3.16 -7.38 2.10
C ASN A 45 1.81 -7.68 2.71
N ALA A 46 1.31 -8.90 2.47
CA ALA A 46 0.09 -9.34 3.11
C ALA A 46 0.37 -9.69 4.56
N LYS A 47 -0.54 -9.32 5.45
CA LYS A 47 -0.46 -9.64 6.88
C LYS A 47 -1.54 -10.66 7.22
N PHE A 48 -1.14 -11.76 7.80
CA PHE A 48 -2.05 -12.84 8.17
C PHE A 48 -2.20 -12.95 9.68
#